data_c321aaae6c12d60c57dbaeb88a7ee8cc
#
_entry.id   c321aaae6c12d60c57dbaeb88a7ee8cc
#
_cell.length_a   1.000
_cell.length_b   1.000
_cell.length_c   1.000
_cell.angle_alpha   90.00
_cell.angle_beta   90.00
_cell.angle_gamma   90.00
#
_symmetry.space_group_name_H-M   'P 1'
#
loop_
_entity.id
_entity.type
_entity.pdbx_description
1 polymer ?
#
loop_
_entity_poly.entity_id
_entity_poly.type
_entity_poly.pdbx_seq_one_letter_code
_entity_poly.pdbx_strand_id
1 'polypeptide(L)'
;MDDGGAGKTTTTKTVCVTGAGGFIASWLVQLLLSRGGYVVHGTVRDPSDPKNGHLMALDGAGERLRLFKADLLDYDSVAAAVAGCEGVFHVASPVPAVNPTNPDAEILAPAVTGTRNVLKASHAADARRVVVVSSVGAVIMNPKIPDCAVVDEDSWSDEDYCRATENWYCLSKTQAEREALAYCEKAGTTTMDVVTVCPPWVLGPLLQPTVNTTSMRLVAYLTGENTDEKMRNMVDVRDVVAALVLALETPEASGRRLICSAHAMKVSETVGLVRSLHPDLKLDYPRKFVQVEDEKGVSSKRLQALGWKFRAAEETLRDTIDSYKAAGILN
;
A
#
# COMPACT_ATOMS: atom_id res chain seq x y z
N MET A 1 21.29 -3.79 -48.60
CA MET A 1 20.87 -4.77 -47.57
C MET A 1 20.23 -3.97 -46.46
N ASP A 2 18.89 -3.93 -46.51
CA ASP A 2 18.07 -3.20 -45.58
C ASP A 2 17.97 -4.03 -44.30
N ASP A 3 18.49 -3.51 -43.23
CA ASP A 3 18.37 -4.11 -41.88
C ASP A 3 17.08 -3.56 -41.25
N GLY A 4 16.01 -4.31 -41.48
CA GLY A 4 14.69 -4.04 -40.95
C GLY A 4 14.65 -4.18 -39.44
N GLY A 5 14.94 -3.13 -38.72
CA GLY A 5 14.69 -3.04 -37.28
C GLY A 5 13.20 -3.24 -36.99
N ALA A 6 12.82 -4.46 -36.67
CA ALA A 6 11.47 -4.77 -36.15
C ALA A 6 11.27 -4.05 -34.82
N GLY A 7 10.65 -2.87 -34.87
CA GLY A 7 10.16 -2.18 -33.70
C GLY A 7 9.22 -3.12 -32.94
N LYS A 8 9.61 -3.55 -31.72
CA LYS A 8 8.71 -4.20 -30.80
C LYS A 8 7.55 -3.24 -30.53
N THR A 9 6.41 -3.46 -31.15
CA THR A 9 5.15 -2.84 -30.76
C THR A 9 4.83 -3.33 -29.35
N THR A 10 5.23 -2.55 -28.35
CA THR A 10 4.80 -2.77 -26.96
C THR A 10 3.29 -2.50 -26.94
N THR A 11 2.49 -3.57 -26.87
CA THR A 11 1.04 -3.45 -26.65
C THR A 11 0.83 -2.73 -25.33
N THR A 12 0.16 -1.57 -25.40
CA THR A 12 -0.18 -0.77 -24.22
C THR A 12 -1.21 -1.51 -23.39
N LYS A 13 -0.91 -1.75 -22.11
CA LYS A 13 -1.81 -2.43 -21.15
C LYS A 13 -2.67 -1.40 -20.42
N THR A 14 -3.96 -1.64 -20.33
CA THR A 14 -4.84 -0.83 -19.47
C THR A 14 -4.94 -1.49 -18.09
N VAL A 15 -4.73 -0.71 -17.03
CA VAL A 15 -4.83 -1.17 -15.65
C VAL A 15 -5.68 -0.21 -14.81
N CYS A 16 -6.40 -0.75 -13.83
CA CYS A 16 -7.12 0.06 -12.87
C CYS A 16 -6.32 0.18 -11.56
N VAL A 17 -6.27 1.39 -10.99
CA VAL A 17 -5.70 1.67 -9.66
C VAL A 17 -6.80 2.26 -8.78
N THR A 18 -7.28 1.51 -7.79
CA THR A 18 -8.31 2.03 -6.88
C THR A 18 -7.70 3.00 -5.86
N GLY A 19 -8.43 4.10 -5.58
CA GLY A 19 -7.98 5.12 -4.63
C GLY A 19 -6.74 5.89 -5.08
N ALA A 20 -6.66 6.23 -6.37
CA ALA A 20 -5.49 6.82 -7.04
C ALA A 20 -4.90 8.04 -6.33
N GLY A 21 -5.73 8.86 -5.64
CA GLY A 21 -5.28 10.04 -4.90
C GLY A 21 -4.62 9.74 -3.53
N GLY A 22 -4.54 8.46 -3.12
CA GLY A 22 -3.89 8.05 -1.87
C GLY A 22 -2.37 7.94 -1.99
N PHE A 23 -1.67 7.87 -0.84
CA PHE A 23 -0.20 7.88 -0.78
C PHE A 23 0.46 6.81 -1.66
N ILE A 24 0.18 5.51 -1.41
CA ILE A 24 0.75 4.42 -2.22
C ILE A 24 0.24 4.48 -3.67
N ALA A 25 -1.04 4.76 -3.85
CA ALA A 25 -1.66 4.74 -5.17
C ALA A 25 -1.12 5.86 -6.08
N SER A 26 -0.86 7.06 -5.57
CA SER A 26 -0.25 8.16 -6.35
C SER A 26 1.13 7.79 -6.87
N TRP A 27 1.96 7.16 -6.05
CA TRP A 27 3.27 6.64 -6.45
C TRP A 27 3.16 5.50 -7.47
N LEU A 28 2.14 4.63 -7.31
CA LEU A 28 1.90 3.57 -8.29
C LEU A 28 1.49 4.16 -9.66
N VAL A 29 0.59 5.14 -9.66
CA VAL A 29 0.21 5.86 -10.91
C VAL A 29 1.43 6.49 -11.56
N GLN A 30 2.27 7.20 -10.78
CA GLN A 30 3.51 7.80 -11.30
C GLN A 30 4.44 6.73 -11.92
N LEU A 31 4.65 5.61 -11.24
CA LEU A 31 5.51 4.53 -11.73
C LEU A 31 4.97 3.93 -13.04
N LEU A 32 3.66 3.66 -13.10
CA LEU A 32 3.02 3.10 -14.30
C LEU A 32 3.12 4.05 -15.50
N LEU A 33 2.89 5.34 -15.28
CA LEU A 33 3.04 6.37 -16.32
C LEU A 33 4.49 6.50 -16.79
N SER A 34 5.46 6.50 -15.88
CA SER A 34 6.89 6.62 -16.23
C SER A 34 7.42 5.44 -17.04
N ARG A 35 6.87 4.24 -16.86
CA ARG A 35 7.24 3.04 -17.63
C ARG A 35 6.74 3.07 -19.08
N GLY A 36 5.79 3.93 -19.44
CA GLY A 36 5.34 4.15 -20.81
C GLY A 36 4.42 3.09 -21.42
N GLY A 37 4.35 1.90 -20.89
CA GLY A 37 3.56 0.77 -21.43
C GLY A 37 2.15 0.62 -20.83
N TYR A 38 1.66 1.63 -20.08
CA TYR A 38 0.40 1.56 -19.37
C TYR A 38 -0.53 2.73 -19.65
N VAL A 39 -1.82 2.43 -19.77
CA VAL A 39 -2.93 3.36 -19.57
C VAL A 39 -3.53 3.06 -18.21
N VAL A 40 -3.74 4.09 -17.39
CA VAL A 40 -4.18 3.95 -16.00
C VAL A 40 -5.59 4.49 -15.82
N HIS A 41 -6.50 3.65 -15.38
CA HIS A 41 -7.81 4.03 -14.88
C HIS A 41 -7.67 4.24 -13.35
N GLY A 42 -7.59 5.49 -12.90
CA GLY A 42 -7.49 5.84 -11.50
C GLY A 42 -8.84 6.09 -10.87
N THR A 43 -9.24 5.37 -9.80
CA THR A 43 -10.49 5.72 -9.13
C THR A 43 -10.26 6.73 -8.02
N VAL A 44 -11.16 7.70 -7.92
CA VAL A 44 -11.23 8.69 -6.85
C VAL A 44 -12.71 8.91 -6.47
N ARG A 45 -12.99 9.38 -5.25
CA ARG A 45 -14.38 9.65 -4.82
C ARG A 45 -15.00 10.80 -5.60
N ASP A 46 -14.22 11.81 -5.91
CA ASP A 46 -14.63 12.96 -6.72
C ASP A 46 -13.47 13.40 -7.62
N PRO A 47 -13.55 13.17 -8.96
CA PRO A 47 -12.51 13.60 -9.90
C PRO A 47 -12.30 15.13 -9.94
N SER A 48 -13.31 15.91 -9.54
CA SER A 48 -13.23 17.39 -9.54
C SER A 48 -12.58 17.96 -8.28
N ASP A 49 -12.33 17.12 -7.25
CA ASP A 49 -11.70 17.57 -6.01
C ASP A 49 -10.25 18.05 -6.27
N PRO A 50 -9.92 19.31 -5.94
CA PRO A 50 -8.59 19.90 -6.17
C PRO A 50 -7.43 19.09 -5.55
N LYS A 51 -7.69 18.30 -4.50
CA LYS A 51 -6.68 17.42 -3.89
C LYS A 51 -6.15 16.35 -4.85
N ASN A 52 -6.87 16.04 -5.93
CA ASN A 52 -6.44 15.10 -6.98
C ASN A 52 -5.59 15.78 -8.08
N GLY A 53 -5.41 17.09 -8.03
CA GLY A 53 -4.65 17.85 -9.03
C GLY A 53 -3.22 17.38 -9.22
N HIS A 54 -2.58 16.85 -8.16
CA HIS A 54 -1.25 16.26 -8.23
C HIS A 54 -1.15 15.09 -9.20
N LEU A 55 -2.23 14.31 -9.38
CA LEU A 55 -2.25 13.18 -10.33
C LEU A 55 -2.22 13.67 -11.77
N MET A 56 -2.95 14.75 -12.09
CA MET A 56 -2.99 15.31 -13.43
C MET A 56 -1.73 16.09 -13.78
N ALA A 57 -0.92 16.46 -12.78
CA ALA A 57 0.39 17.07 -12.94
C ALA A 57 1.52 16.07 -13.22
N LEU A 58 1.27 14.76 -13.15
CA LEU A 58 2.26 13.73 -13.45
C LEU A 58 2.58 13.68 -14.95
N ASP A 59 3.84 13.43 -15.26
CA ASP A 59 4.28 13.28 -16.66
C ASP A 59 3.50 12.15 -17.36
N GLY A 60 2.93 12.46 -18.52
CA GLY A 60 2.11 11.55 -19.31
C GLY A 60 0.68 11.33 -18.78
N ALA A 61 0.26 12.03 -17.72
CA ALA A 61 -1.08 11.91 -17.19
C ALA A 61 -2.15 12.37 -18.19
N GLY A 62 -1.94 13.47 -18.89
CA GLY A 62 -2.89 14.00 -19.88
C GLY A 62 -3.27 13.00 -20.98
N GLU A 63 -2.36 12.09 -21.33
CA GLU A 63 -2.57 11.10 -22.38
C GLU A 63 -3.02 9.74 -21.83
N ARG A 64 -2.46 9.32 -20.68
CA ARG A 64 -2.52 7.93 -20.22
C ARG A 64 -3.15 7.73 -18.84
N LEU A 65 -3.61 8.79 -18.16
CA LEU A 65 -4.39 8.70 -16.93
C LEU A 65 -5.83 9.13 -17.18
N ARG A 66 -6.77 8.32 -16.72
CA ARG A 66 -8.20 8.63 -16.73
C ARG A 66 -8.74 8.47 -15.31
N LEU A 67 -9.33 9.53 -14.76
CA LEU A 67 -9.91 9.47 -13.43
C LEU A 67 -11.40 9.09 -13.52
N PHE A 68 -11.78 8.11 -12.71
CA PHE A 68 -13.15 7.62 -12.58
C PHE A 68 -13.68 7.96 -11.19
N LYS A 69 -14.91 8.45 -11.12
CA LYS A 69 -15.62 8.54 -9.85
C LYS A 69 -16.05 7.14 -9.44
N ALA A 70 -15.57 6.66 -8.27
CA ALA A 70 -15.99 5.36 -7.77
C ALA A 70 -16.00 5.35 -6.22
N ASP A 71 -16.98 4.63 -5.69
CA ASP A 71 -17.06 4.21 -4.31
C ASP A 71 -16.94 2.68 -4.25
N LEU A 72 -16.09 2.15 -3.37
CA LEU A 72 -15.90 0.71 -3.24
C LEU A 72 -17.18 -0.06 -2.87
N LEU A 73 -18.14 0.61 -2.24
CA LEU A 73 -19.43 0.02 -1.87
C LEU A 73 -20.46 0.09 -3.01
N ASP A 74 -20.20 0.88 -4.06
CA ASP A 74 -21.01 0.96 -5.27
C ASP A 74 -20.36 0.12 -6.38
N TYR A 75 -20.90 -1.09 -6.58
CA TYR A 75 -20.41 -2.05 -7.58
C TYR A 75 -20.36 -1.45 -9.00
N ASP A 76 -21.40 -0.73 -9.41
CA ASP A 76 -21.51 -0.22 -10.78
C ASP A 76 -20.44 0.83 -11.07
N SER A 77 -20.13 1.68 -10.10
CA SER A 77 -19.04 2.66 -10.21
C SER A 77 -17.67 2.01 -10.30
N VAL A 78 -17.45 0.92 -9.56
CA VAL A 78 -16.22 0.12 -9.62
C VAL A 78 -16.11 -0.60 -10.97
N ALA A 79 -17.20 -1.22 -11.43
CA ALA A 79 -17.24 -1.94 -12.69
C ALA A 79 -16.95 -1.02 -13.90
N ALA A 80 -17.47 0.21 -13.88
CA ALA A 80 -17.19 1.21 -14.91
C ALA A 80 -15.69 1.57 -14.99
N ALA A 81 -15.01 1.66 -13.85
CA ALA A 81 -13.59 1.97 -13.80
C ALA A 81 -12.69 0.79 -14.24
N VAL A 82 -13.12 -0.44 -13.95
CA VAL A 82 -12.38 -1.67 -14.27
C VAL A 82 -12.58 -2.14 -15.69
N ALA A 83 -13.65 -1.69 -16.37
CA ALA A 83 -13.98 -2.10 -17.73
C ALA A 83 -12.79 -1.93 -18.69
N GLY A 84 -12.44 -3.01 -19.41
CA GLY A 84 -11.33 -3.06 -20.36
C GLY A 84 -9.93 -3.08 -19.75
N CYS A 85 -9.81 -3.28 -18.44
CA CYS A 85 -8.51 -3.40 -17.76
C CYS A 85 -8.03 -4.85 -17.76
N GLU A 86 -6.77 -5.07 -18.16
CA GLU A 86 -6.10 -6.39 -18.10
C GLU A 86 -5.65 -6.75 -16.69
N GLY A 87 -5.46 -5.75 -15.84
CA GLY A 87 -5.01 -5.92 -14.46
C GLY A 87 -5.59 -4.84 -13.53
N VAL A 88 -5.75 -5.19 -12.27
CA VAL A 88 -6.32 -4.26 -11.27
C VAL A 88 -5.40 -4.21 -10.04
N PHE A 89 -5.04 -3.02 -9.63
CA PHE A 89 -4.40 -2.75 -8.35
C PHE A 89 -5.46 -2.24 -7.36
N HIS A 90 -5.84 -3.10 -6.42
CA HIS A 90 -6.75 -2.72 -5.36
C HIS A 90 -5.97 -2.14 -4.18
N VAL A 91 -5.75 -0.82 -4.22
CA VAL A 91 -4.97 -0.06 -3.23
C VAL A 91 -5.89 0.63 -2.21
N ALA A 92 -7.08 1.02 -2.64
CA ALA A 92 -8.06 1.69 -1.78
C ALA A 92 -8.48 0.80 -0.61
N SER A 93 -8.39 1.34 0.58
CA SER A 93 -8.90 0.72 1.81
C SER A 93 -9.14 1.80 2.86
N PRO A 94 -10.13 1.67 3.74
CA PRO A 94 -10.25 2.55 4.89
C PRO A 94 -9.03 2.44 5.79
N VAL A 95 -8.40 3.57 6.08
CA VAL A 95 -7.36 3.67 7.11
C VAL A 95 -7.83 4.70 8.12
N PRO A 96 -8.37 4.26 9.27
CA PRO A 96 -8.93 5.18 10.25
C PRO A 96 -7.82 6.03 10.89
N ALA A 97 -8.07 7.31 11.02
CA ALA A 97 -7.19 8.22 11.77
C ALA A 97 -7.48 8.15 13.29
N VAL A 98 -8.69 7.77 13.66
CA VAL A 98 -9.19 7.60 15.03
C VAL A 98 -9.94 6.27 15.15
N ASN A 99 -10.10 5.78 16.38
CA ASN A 99 -10.92 4.58 16.59
C ASN A 99 -12.37 4.85 16.14
N PRO A 100 -12.97 3.93 15.35
CA PRO A 100 -14.33 4.09 14.86
C PRO A 100 -15.35 3.95 15.97
N THR A 101 -16.47 4.64 15.84
CA THR A 101 -17.63 4.48 16.74
C THR A 101 -18.46 3.26 16.36
N ASN A 102 -18.50 2.93 15.07
CA ASN A 102 -19.13 1.72 14.54
C ASN A 102 -18.13 1.01 13.61
N PRO A 103 -17.26 0.12 14.17
CA PRO A 103 -16.23 -0.58 13.40
C PRO A 103 -16.75 -1.36 12.21
N ASP A 104 -17.90 -2.02 12.38
CA ASP A 104 -18.50 -2.84 11.32
C ASP A 104 -18.87 -2.00 10.08
N ALA A 105 -19.51 -0.85 10.29
CA ALA A 105 -19.95 0.02 9.19
C ALA A 105 -18.83 0.90 8.63
N GLU A 106 -17.91 1.36 9.48
CA GLU A 106 -16.90 2.35 9.10
C GLU A 106 -15.63 1.71 8.51
N ILE A 107 -15.29 0.49 8.93
CA ILE A 107 -14.02 -0.16 8.55
C ILE A 107 -14.22 -1.54 7.96
N LEU A 108 -14.92 -2.46 8.65
CA LEU A 108 -15.00 -3.86 8.24
C LEU A 108 -15.79 -4.04 6.96
N ALA A 109 -17.02 -3.52 6.89
CA ALA A 109 -17.85 -3.63 5.70
C ALA A 109 -17.22 -2.94 4.47
N PRO A 110 -16.69 -1.71 4.55
CA PRO A 110 -15.98 -1.11 3.43
C PRO A 110 -14.76 -1.91 2.97
N ALA A 111 -13.98 -2.48 3.90
CA ALA A 111 -12.81 -3.27 3.54
C ALA A 111 -13.20 -4.59 2.85
N VAL A 112 -14.12 -5.36 3.41
CA VAL A 112 -14.48 -6.70 2.90
C VAL A 112 -15.39 -6.59 1.67
N THR A 113 -16.47 -5.80 1.76
CA THR A 113 -17.42 -5.63 0.65
C THR A 113 -16.78 -4.89 -0.51
N GLY A 114 -15.97 -3.86 -0.22
CA GLY A 114 -15.22 -3.14 -1.23
C GLY A 114 -14.25 -4.03 -2.00
N THR A 115 -13.49 -4.87 -1.30
CA THR A 115 -12.60 -5.86 -1.93
C THR A 115 -13.39 -6.83 -2.78
N ARG A 116 -14.54 -7.35 -2.28
CA ARG A 116 -15.41 -8.25 -3.06
C ARG A 116 -15.96 -7.60 -4.32
N ASN A 117 -16.37 -6.33 -4.25
CA ASN A 117 -16.87 -5.59 -5.40
C ASN A 117 -15.79 -5.41 -6.47
N VAL A 118 -14.55 -5.06 -6.07
CA VAL A 118 -13.43 -4.96 -7.00
C VAL A 118 -13.13 -6.31 -7.67
N LEU A 119 -13.11 -7.40 -6.91
CA LEU A 119 -12.86 -8.74 -7.46
C LEU A 119 -13.96 -9.18 -8.43
N LYS A 120 -15.24 -8.95 -8.10
CA LYS A 120 -16.37 -9.24 -8.98
C LYS A 120 -16.31 -8.43 -10.28
N ALA A 121 -16.02 -7.12 -10.17
CA ALA A 121 -15.88 -6.26 -11.34
C ALA A 121 -14.71 -6.68 -12.22
N SER A 122 -13.57 -7.05 -11.60
CA SER A 122 -12.39 -7.54 -12.32
C SER A 122 -12.65 -8.85 -13.06
N HIS A 123 -13.35 -9.78 -12.41
CA HIS A 123 -13.74 -11.04 -13.04
C HIS A 123 -14.72 -10.82 -14.20
N ALA A 124 -15.72 -9.96 -14.03
CA ALA A 124 -16.67 -9.62 -15.08
C ALA A 124 -16.04 -8.88 -16.28
N ALA A 125 -14.93 -8.21 -16.07
CA ALA A 125 -14.14 -7.51 -17.09
C ALA A 125 -13.03 -8.36 -17.72
N ASP A 126 -12.95 -9.66 -17.41
CA ASP A 126 -11.91 -10.59 -17.86
C ASP A 126 -10.48 -10.13 -17.51
N ALA A 127 -10.32 -9.41 -16.40
CA ALA A 127 -9.01 -9.02 -15.92
C ALA A 127 -8.18 -10.26 -15.56
N ARG A 128 -6.93 -10.32 -16.01
CA ARG A 128 -6.04 -11.46 -15.79
C ARG A 128 -5.58 -11.59 -14.34
N ARG A 129 -5.34 -10.47 -13.68
CA ARG A 129 -4.80 -10.45 -12.29
C ARG A 129 -5.29 -9.26 -11.50
N VAL A 130 -5.62 -9.51 -10.24
CA VAL A 130 -5.86 -8.47 -9.23
C VAL A 130 -4.75 -8.50 -8.19
N VAL A 131 -4.03 -7.38 -8.02
CA VAL A 131 -3.05 -7.20 -6.95
C VAL A 131 -3.69 -6.38 -5.83
N VAL A 132 -3.86 -6.99 -4.67
CA VAL A 132 -4.51 -6.37 -3.51
C VAL A 132 -3.48 -5.88 -2.51
N VAL A 133 -3.57 -4.62 -2.12
CA VAL A 133 -2.73 -4.06 -1.06
C VAL A 133 -3.36 -4.37 0.31
N SER A 134 -2.83 -5.41 0.93
CA SER A 134 -3.13 -5.79 2.31
C SER A 134 -2.25 -5.00 3.31
N SER A 135 -1.81 -5.62 4.37
CA SER A 135 -0.92 -5.06 5.39
C SER A 135 -0.26 -6.17 6.20
N VAL A 136 0.91 -5.92 6.78
CA VAL A 136 1.43 -6.77 7.86
C VAL A 136 0.47 -6.84 9.05
N GLY A 137 -0.47 -5.90 9.18
CA GLY A 137 -1.57 -6.00 10.13
C GLY A 137 -2.44 -7.25 9.98
N ALA A 138 -2.43 -7.91 8.80
CA ALA A 138 -3.08 -9.20 8.59
C ALA A 138 -2.16 -10.41 8.92
N VAL A 139 -0.92 -10.15 9.37
CA VAL A 139 0.12 -11.18 9.60
C VAL A 139 0.49 -11.32 11.07
N ILE A 140 0.72 -10.19 11.76
CA ILE A 140 1.50 -10.13 13.02
C ILE A 140 0.66 -10.24 14.31
N MET A 141 -0.63 -9.95 14.25
CA MET A 141 -1.50 -9.88 15.44
C MET A 141 -1.99 -11.27 15.88
N ASN A 142 -1.09 -12.10 16.39
CA ASN A 142 -1.42 -13.45 16.85
C ASN A 142 -0.70 -13.74 18.17
N PRO A 143 -1.42 -13.85 19.29
CA PRO A 143 -0.84 -14.06 20.62
C PRO A 143 -0.23 -15.46 20.80
N LYS A 144 -0.54 -16.42 19.91
CA LYS A 144 0.04 -17.78 19.94
C LYS A 144 1.45 -17.82 19.34
N ILE A 145 1.88 -16.76 18.66
CA ILE A 145 3.21 -16.63 18.07
C ILE A 145 4.08 -15.81 19.05
N PRO A 146 5.26 -16.29 19.46
CA PRO A 146 6.14 -15.55 20.36
C PRO A 146 6.55 -14.16 19.79
N ASP A 147 6.70 -13.16 20.64
CA ASP A 147 6.99 -11.78 20.21
C ASP A 147 8.36 -11.64 19.54
N CYS A 148 9.33 -12.48 19.92
CA CYS A 148 10.65 -12.52 19.29
C CYS A 148 10.69 -13.29 17.95
N ALA A 149 9.56 -13.87 17.51
CA ALA A 149 9.51 -14.64 16.27
C ALA A 149 9.56 -13.73 15.05
N VAL A 150 10.24 -14.20 14.00
CA VAL A 150 10.13 -13.63 12.65
C VAL A 150 9.08 -14.44 11.91
N VAL A 151 7.98 -13.79 11.54
CA VAL A 151 6.85 -14.40 10.83
C VAL A 151 6.97 -14.18 9.33
N ASP A 152 6.29 -15.01 8.57
CA ASP A 152 6.26 -14.96 7.11
C ASP A 152 4.81 -15.01 6.57
N GLU A 153 4.69 -15.23 5.28
CA GLU A 153 3.42 -15.23 4.57
C GLU A 153 2.46 -16.37 4.97
N ASP A 154 2.92 -17.37 5.70
CA ASP A 154 2.05 -18.45 6.21
C ASP A 154 1.35 -18.05 7.53
N SER A 155 1.85 -16.97 8.16
CA SER A 155 1.30 -16.43 9.40
C SER A 155 0.07 -15.56 9.14
N TRP A 156 -0.91 -15.64 10.06
CA TRP A 156 -2.12 -14.82 10.03
C TRP A 156 -2.39 -14.19 11.39
N SER A 157 -2.88 -12.97 11.36
CA SER A 157 -3.47 -12.35 12.53
C SER A 157 -4.69 -13.13 12.98
N ASP A 158 -4.83 -13.27 14.29
CA ASP A 158 -5.97 -13.93 14.93
C ASP A 158 -7.13 -12.93 15.02
N GLU A 159 -8.25 -13.27 14.36
CA GLU A 159 -9.39 -12.36 14.25
C GLU A 159 -10.08 -12.12 15.61
N ASP A 160 -10.16 -13.14 16.45
CA ASP A 160 -10.74 -13.01 17.79
C ASP A 160 -9.87 -12.14 18.69
N TYR A 161 -8.55 -12.29 18.59
CA TYR A 161 -7.59 -11.41 19.28
C TYR A 161 -7.69 -9.97 18.81
N CYS A 162 -7.73 -9.74 17.49
CA CYS A 162 -7.90 -8.40 16.94
C CYS A 162 -9.21 -7.75 17.42
N ARG A 163 -10.29 -8.52 17.51
CA ARG A 163 -11.59 -8.04 18.02
C ARG A 163 -11.53 -7.75 19.51
N ALA A 164 -10.95 -8.64 20.30
CA ALA A 164 -10.83 -8.49 21.75
C ALA A 164 -9.94 -7.31 22.16
N THR A 165 -8.95 -6.97 21.33
CA THR A 165 -8.04 -5.81 21.53
C THR A 165 -8.49 -4.55 20.78
N GLU A 166 -9.69 -4.57 20.20
CA GLU A 166 -10.25 -3.46 19.39
C GLU A 166 -9.32 -3.01 18.25
N ASN A 167 -8.49 -3.90 17.74
CA ASN A 167 -7.61 -3.61 16.61
C ASN A 167 -8.35 -3.81 15.28
N TRP A 168 -9.34 -2.94 15.06
CA TRP A 168 -10.28 -3.00 13.93
C TRP A 168 -9.59 -2.91 12.57
N TYR A 169 -8.50 -2.15 12.48
CA TYR A 169 -7.72 -2.07 11.25
C TYR A 169 -7.10 -3.43 10.88
N CYS A 170 -6.42 -4.10 11.83
CA CYS A 170 -5.81 -5.40 11.57
C CYS A 170 -6.88 -6.45 11.25
N LEU A 171 -8.02 -6.42 11.96
CA LEU A 171 -9.17 -7.28 11.67
C LEU A 171 -9.69 -7.08 10.25
N SER A 172 -9.89 -5.83 9.84
CA SER A 172 -10.39 -5.49 8.50
C SER A 172 -9.44 -5.97 7.39
N LYS A 173 -8.14 -5.78 7.59
CA LYS A 173 -7.11 -6.24 6.63
C LYS A 173 -7.06 -7.76 6.56
N THR A 174 -7.16 -8.46 7.71
CA THR A 174 -7.18 -9.92 7.75
C THR A 174 -8.37 -10.48 6.98
N GLN A 175 -9.57 -9.96 7.23
CA GLN A 175 -10.80 -10.42 6.59
C GLN A 175 -10.81 -10.10 5.09
N ALA A 176 -10.41 -8.88 4.70
CA ALA A 176 -10.37 -8.49 3.30
C ALA A 176 -9.34 -9.32 2.51
N GLU A 177 -8.17 -9.62 3.09
CA GLU A 177 -7.16 -10.44 2.45
C GLU A 177 -7.60 -11.90 2.29
N ARG A 178 -8.23 -12.49 3.33
CA ARG A 178 -8.83 -13.83 3.24
C ARG A 178 -9.90 -13.91 2.17
N GLU A 179 -10.79 -12.92 2.10
CA GLU A 179 -11.81 -12.85 1.04
C GLU A 179 -11.17 -12.75 -0.34
N ALA A 180 -10.10 -11.97 -0.49
CA ALA A 180 -9.39 -11.80 -1.75
C ALA A 180 -8.77 -13.12 -2.23
N LEU A 181 -8.01 -13.80 -1.38
CA LEU A 181 -7.34 -15.05 -1.74
C LEU A 181 -8.30 -16.20 -2.00
N ALA A 182 -9.44 -16.24 -1.30
CA ALA A 182 -10.46 -17.27 -1.50
C ALA A 182 -11.39 -17.00 -2.70
N TYR A 183 -11.32 -15.82 -3.31
CA TYR A 183 -12.31 -15.40 -4.31
C TYR A 183 -12.33 -16.30 -5.54
N CYS A 184 -11.17 -16.59 -6.14
CA CYS A 184 -11.09 -17.35 -7.39
C CYS A 184 -11.64 -18.77 -7.23
N GLU A 185 -11.31 -19.44 -6.12
CA GLU A 185 -11.85 -20.76 -5.80
C GLU A 185 -13.39 -20.71 -5.61
N LYS A 186 -13.88 -19.77 -4.79
CA LYS A 186 -15.34 -19.61 -4.56
C LYS A 186 -16.11 -19.26 -5.83
N ALA A 187 -15.51 -18.47 -6.73
CA ALA A 187 -16.14 -18.07 -7.98
C ALA A 187 -15.98 -19.12 -9.09
N GLY A 188 -15.16 -20.15 -8.88
CA GLY A 188 -14.88 -21.19 -9.89
C GLY A 188 -14.15 -20.66 -11.12
N THR A 189 -13.39 -19.56 -11.01
CA THR A 189 -12.65 -18.97 -12.13
C THR A 189 -11.22 -19.46 -12.19
N THR A 190 -10.74 -19.72 -13.41
CA THR A 190 -9.34 -20.07 -13.73
C THR A 190 -8.69 -19.03 -14.64
N THR A 191 -9.43 -18.02 -15.09
CA THR A 191 -8.94 -17.00 -16.02
C THR A 191 -8.35 -15.78 -15.32
N MET A 192 -8.69 -15.58 -14.04
CA MET A 192 -8.18 -14.52 -13.19
C MET A 192 -7.45 -15.10 -11.99
N ASP A 193 -6.36 -14.47 -11.57
CA ASP A 193 -5.71 -14.77 -10.29
C ASP A 193 -5.65 -13.55 -9.36
N VAL A 194 -5.38 -13.79 -8.08
CA VAL A 194 -5.25 -12.77 -7.04
C VAL A 194 -3.90 -12.91 -6.37
N VAL A 195 -3.20 -11.78 -6.22
CA VAL A 195 -1.97 -11.67 -5.45
C VAL A 195 -2.17 -10.63 -4.36
N THR A 196 -1.76 -10.92 -3.13
CA THR A 196 -1.79 -9.93 -2.05
C THR A 196 -0.39 -9.46 -1.69
N VAL A 197 -0.24 -8.17 -1.45
CA VAL A 197 1.02 -7.56 -0.98
C VAL A 197 0.76 -6.92 0.37
N CYS A 198 1.57 -7.28 1.36
CA CYS A 198 1.43 -6.89 2.77
C CYS A 198 2.56 -5.92 3.18
N PRO A 199 2.44 -4.61 2.95
CA PRO A 199 3.41 -3.64 3.44
C PRO A 199 3.24 -3.39 4.94
N PRO A 200 4.34 -3.04 5.65
CA PRO A 200 4.32 -2.57 7.03
C PRO A 200 4.10 -1.05 7.10
N TRP A 201 4.82 -0.35 7.96
CA TRP A 201 4.82 1.10 8.05
C TRP A 201 5.47 1.71 6.79
N VAL A 202 4.66 2.25 5.89
CA VAL A 202 5.13 2.82 4.62
C VAL A 202 5.53 4.27 4.84
N LEU A 203 6.78 4.60 4.52
CA LEU A 203 7.36 5.94 4.55
C LEU A 203 7.80 6.34 3.13
N GLY A 204 8.18 7.60 2.95
CA GLY A 204 8.67 8.12 1.67
C GLY A 204 8.13 9.49 1.36
N PRO A 205 8.58 10.11 0.26
CA PRO A 205 8.13 11.44 -0.16
C PRO A 205 6.63 11.47 -0.47
N LEU A 206 5.99 12.60 -0.18
CA LEU A 206 4.57 12.83 -0.50
C LEU A 206 4.44 13.34 -1.94
N LEU A 207 3.51 12.77 -2.69
CA LEU A 207 3.05 13.31 -3.97
C LEU A 207 1.72 14.05 -3.79
N GLN A 208 0.87 13.54 -2.94
CA GLN A 208 -0.43 14.11 -2.62
C GLN A 208 -0.31 15.24 -1.59
N PRO A 209 -1.20 16.24 -1.61
CA PRO A 209 -1.15 17.37 -0.67
C PRO A 209 -1.57 17.00 0.76
N THR A 210 -2.32 15.91 0.93
CA THR A 210 -2.81 15.49 2.25
C THR A 210 -1.80 14.55 2.92
N VAL A 211 -1.40 14.87 4.14
CA VAL A 211 -0.53 14.02 4.94
C VAL A 211 -1.29 12.75 5.34
N ASN A 212 -0.75 11.61 5.01
CA ASN A 212 -1.37 10.31 5.33
C ASN A 212 -1.01 9.85 6.75
N THR A 213 -1.76 8.88 7.26
CA THR A 213 -1.65 8.37 8.64
C THR A 213 -0.24 7.89 9.00
N THR A 214 0.46 7.21 8.09
CA THR A 214 1.82 6.72 8.38
C THR A 214 2.83 7.86 8.47
N SER A 215 2.68 8.91 7.66
CA SER A 215 3.47 10.15 7.73
C SER A 215 3.18 10.93 9.02
N MET A 216 1.90 11.09 9.39
CA MET A 216 1.53 11.73 10.66
C MET A 216 2.13 11.01 11.88
N ARG A 217 2.19 9.67 11.83
CA ARG A 217 2.83 8.88 12.90
C ARG A 217 4.33 9.16 13.01
N LEU A 218 5.05 9.30 11.90
CA LEU A 218 6.46 9.69 11.94
C LEU A 218 6.63 11.08 12.54
N VAL A 219 5.81 12.04 12.13
CA VAL A 219 5.83 13.40 12.69
C VAL A 219 5.59 13.36 14.20
N ALA A 220 4.59 12.60 14.68
CA ALA A 220 4.29 12.45 16.10
C ALA A 220 5.47 11.88 16.91
N TYR A 221 6.26 10.95 16.33
CA TYR A 221 7.47 10.47 16.97
C TYR A 221 8.59 11.52 16.98
N LEU A 222 8.72 12.30 15.92
CA LEU A 222 9.77 13.33 15.81
C LEU A 222 9.48 14.54 16.72
N THR A 223 8.21 14.87 16.95
CA THR A 223 7.77 16.00 17.79
C THR A 223 7.57 15.62 19.26
N GLY A 224 7.67 14.33 19.60
CA GLY A 224 7.46 13.84 20.97
C GLY A 224 5.99 13.73 21.38
N GLU A 225 5.03 13.92 20.45
CA GLU A 225 3.60 13.66 20.70
C GLU A 225 3.34 12.17 20.95
N ASN A 226 4.15 11.31 20.35
CA ASN A 226 4.19 9.88 20.63
C ASN A 226 5.62 9.48 21.04
N THR A 227 5.75 8.84 22.20
CA THR A 227 7.04 8.39 22.75
C THR A 227 7.12 6.88 22.95
N ASP A 228 6.23 6.13 22.33
CA ASP A 228 6.26 4.66 22.37
C ASP A 228 7.56 4.13 21.79
N GLU A 229 8.33 3.39 22.59
CA GLU A 229 9.50 2.66 22.14
C GLU A 229 9.11 1.24 21.76
N LYS A 230 9.26 0.92 20.49
CA LYS A 230 9.07 -0.41 19.97
C LYS A 230 9.80 -0.63 18.66
N MET A 231 10.04 -1.89 18.36
CA MET A 231 10.46 -2.30 17.01
C MET A 231 9.33 -2.04 16.00
N ARG A 232 9.68 -1.45 14.89
CA ARG A 232 8.75 -1.24 13.76
C ARG A 232 9.32 -1.78 12.47
N ASN A 233 8.50 -2.55 11.77
CA ASN A 233 8.79 -2.92 10.39
C ASN A 233 8.43 -1.76 9.48
N MET A 234 9.30 -1.42 8.51
CA MET A 234 9.09 -0.30 7.59
C MET A 234 9.56 -0.57 6.17
N VAL A 235 9.05 0.22 5.24
CA VAL A 235 9.38 0.13 3.81
C VAL A 235 9.17 1.48 3.12
N ASP A 236 9.97 1.77 2.09
CA ASP A 236 9.76 2.94 1.23
C ASP A 236 8.56 2.74 0.31
N VAL A 237 7.77 3.79 0.12
CA VAL A 237 6.60 3.77 -0.77
C VAL A 237 6.96 3.41 -2.22
N ARG A 238 8.13 3.84 -2.68
CA ARG A 238 8.64 3.53 -4.03
C ARG A 238 8.96 2.05 -4.19
N ASP A 239 9.39 1.39 -3.12
CA ASP A 239 9.66 -0.05 -3.10
C ASP A 239 8.35 -0.85 -2.98
N VAL A 240 7.35 -0.31 -2.29
CA VAL A 240 5.99 -0.90 -2.28
C VAL A 240 5.42 -0.91 -3.71
N VAL A 241 5.46 0.22 -4.42
CA VAL A 241 4.87 0.26 -5.77
C VAL A 241 5.67 -0.57 -6.77
N ALA A 242 6.98 -0.70 -6.59
CA ALA A 242 7.81 -1.64 -7.36
C ALA A 242 7.38 -3.09 -7.10
N ALA A 243 7.10 -3.46 -5.85
CA ALA A 243 6.56 -4.78 -5.49
C ALA A 243 5.19 -5.04 -6.11
N LEU A 244 4.30 -4.05 -6.12
CA LEU A 244 2.97 -4.17 -6.74
C LEU A 244 3.06 -4.44 -8.24
N VAL A 245 3.91 -3.71 -8.95
CA VAL A 245 4.10 -3.92 -10.40
C VAL A 245 4.77 -5.27 -10.65
N LEU A 246 5.77 -5.66 -9.85
CA LEU A 246 6.40 -6.98 -9.93
C LEU A 246 5.35 -8.08 -9.71
N ALA A 247 4.46 -7.94 -8.73
CA ALA A 247 3.37 -8.88 -8.46
C ALA A 247 2.38 -8.99 -9.63
N LEU A 248 2.12 -7.90 -10.36
CA LEU A 248 1.26 -7.93 -11.54
C LEU A 248 1.93 -8.64 -12.73
N GLU A 249 3.22 -8.35 -12.96
CA GLU A 249 3.92 -8.76 -14.17
C GLU A 249 4.50 -10.19 -14.08
N THR A 250 4.88 -10.65 -12.89
CA THR A 250 5.60 -11.91 -12.67
C THR A 250 4.63 -13.10 -12.59
N PRO A 251 4.73 -14.09 -13.50
CA PRO A 251 3.86 -15.28 -13.45
C PRO A 251 3.95 -16.04 -12.14
N GLU A 252 5.14 -16.15 -11.56
CA GLU A 252 5.42 -16.89 -10.32
C GLU A 252 4.77 -16.24 -9.07
N ALA A 253 4.25 -15.02 -9.20
CA ALA A 253 3.49 -14.34 -8.14
C ALA A 253 2.04 -14.85 -8.05
N SER A 254 1.55 -15.59 -9.05
CA SER A 254 0.15 -16.05 -9.14
C SER A 254 -0.32 -16.73 -7.85
N GLY A 255 -1.46 -16.31 -7.33
CA GLY A 255 -2.09 -16.88 -6.14
C GLY A 255 -1.32 -16.68 -4.84
N ARG A 256 -0.24 -15.89 -4.85
CA ARG A 256 0.63 -15.74 -3.67
C ARG A 256 0.22 -14.57 -2.77
N ARG A 257 0.56 -14.75 -1.52
CA ARG A 257 0.65 -13.72 -0.48
C ARG A 257 2.11 -13.29 -0.38
N LEU A 258 2.41 -11.99 -0.38
CA LEU A 258 3.77 -11.46 -0.42
C LEU A 258 3.95 -10.37 0.64
N ILE A 259 4.90 -10.55 1.56
CA ILE A 259 5.27 -9.50 2.53
C ILE A 259 6.28 -8.55 1.89
N CYS A 260 6.00 -7.23 1.97
CA CYS A 260 6.81 -6.17 1.38
C CYS A 260 7.44 -5.33 2.50
N SER A 261 8.37 -5.92 3.28
CA SER A 261 9.07 -5.25 4.40
C SER A 261 10.55 -5.16 4.13
N ALA A 262 11.13 -3.96 4.30
CA ALA A 262 12.53 -3.68 4.02
C ALA A 262 13.38 -3.74 5.31
N HIS A 263 12.97 -3.03 6.35
CA HIS A 263 13.74 -2.84 7.57
C HIS A 263 12.89 -3.06 8.81
N ALA A 264 13.54 -3.45 9.91
CA ALA A 264 12.98 -3.43 11.26
C ALA A 264 13.89 -2.58 12.13
N MET A 265 13.37 -1.49 12.69
CA MET A 265 14.12 -0.53 13.51
C MET A 265 13.31 -0.11 14.72
N LYS A 266 13.99 0.18 15.83
CA LYS A 266 13.35 0.83 16.98
C LYS A 266 12.95 2.26 16.65
N VAL A 267 11.90 2.75 17.31
CA VAL A 267 11.45 4.14 17.12
C VAL A 267 12.56 5.12 17.48
N SER A 268 13.26 4.90 18.61
CA SER A 268 14.39 5.74 19.02
C SER A 268 15.54 5.75 18.00
N GLU A 269 15.83 4.61 17.37
CA GLU A 269 16.83 4.50 16.31
C GLU A 269 16.40 5.29 15.05
N THR A 270 15.12 5.18 14.68
CA THR A 270 14.54 5.93 13.55
C THR A 270 14.62 7.43 13.79
N VAL A 271 14.24 7.91 14.99
CA VAL A 271 14.33 9.33 15.38
C VAL A 271 15.79 9.79 15.43
N GLY A 272 16.69 8.98 15.99
CA GLY A 272 18.12 9.27 16.02
C GLY A 272 18.73 9.38 14.64
N LEU A 273 18.34 8.51 13.71
CA LEU A 273 18.80 8.54 12.32
C LEU A 273 18.28 9.79 11.59
N VAL A 274 17.01 10.15 11.74
CA VAL A 274 16.46 11.40 11.18
C VAL A 274 17.25 12.61 11.71
N ARG A 275 17.49 12.68 13.02
CA ARG A 275 18.27 13.76 13.65
C ARG A 275 19.69 13.87 13.09
N SER A 276 20.34 12.75 12.80
CA SER A 276 21.68 12.74 12.21
C SER A 276 21.70 13.15 10.75
N LEU A 277 20.67 12.78 9.98
CA LEU A 277 20.53 13.11 8.55
C LEU A 277 20.13 14.58 8.32
N HIS A 278 19.39 15.17 9.26
CA HIS A 278 18.85 16.53 9.18
C HIS A 278 19.19 17.34 10.44
N PRO A 279 20.48 17.69 10.66
CA PRO A 279 20.91 18.44 11.83
C PRO A 279 20.38 19.87 11.88
N ASP A 280 19.90 20.39 10.73
CA ASP A 280 19.27 21.70 10.57
C ASP A 280 17.81 21.74 11.04
N LEU A 281 17.18 20.58 11.22
CA LEU A 281 15.79 20.47 11.63
C LEU A 281 15.64 20.81 13.12
N LYS A 282 14.92 21.87 13.43
CA LYS A 282 14.75 22.39 14.79
C LYS A 282 13.51 21.80 15.45
N LEU A 283 13.58 20.53 15.84
CA LEU A 283 12.53 19.85 16.57
C LEU A 283 12.91 19.63 18.04
N ASP A 284 11.90 19.67 18.91
CA ASP A 284 12.07 19.24 20.31
C ASP A 284 11.92 17.71 20.35
N TYR A 285 12.97 17.03 19.91
CA TYR A 285 12.99 15.57 19.85
C TYR A 285 12.77 14.96 21.25
N PRO A 286 12.03 13.84 21.34
CA PRO A 286 11.79 13.19 22.63
C PRO A 286 13.10 12.81 23.32
N ARG A 287 13.20 13.16 24.61
CA ARG A 287 14.38 12.84 25.44
C ARG A 287 14.30 11.44 26.06
N LYS A 288 13.09 10.88 26.12
CA LYS A 288 12.81 9.56 26.67
C LYS A 288 11.73 8.89 25.84
N PHE A 289 11.89 7.59 25.65
CA PHE A 289 10.91 6.73 25.05
C PHE A 289 10.38 5.75 26.10
N VAL A 290 9.12 5.37 25.99
CA VAL A 290 8.43 4.45 26.89
C VAL A 290 8.30 3.10 26.18
N GLN A 291 8.95 2.07 26.73
CA GLN A 291 8.91 0.74 26.15
C GLN A 291 7.47 0.21 26.14
N VAL A 292 7.02 -0.19 24.98
CA VAL A 292 5.76 -0.90 24.74
C VAL A 292 6.06 -2.20 23.99
N GLU A 293 5.03 -3.00 23.70
CA GLU A 293 5.18 -4.25 22.96
C GLU A 293 5.75 -4.02 21.56
N ASP A 294 6.78 -4.76 21.20
CA ASP A 294 7.42 -4.72 19.89
C ASP A 294 6.50 -5.34 18.81
N GLU A 295 6.60 -4.84 17.59
CA GLU A 295 6.04 -5.56 16.46
C GLU A 295 6.88 -6.81 16.18
N LYS A 296 6.22 -7.93 15.87
CA LYS A 296 6.92 -9.13 15.39
C LYS A 296 7.70 -8.82 14.13
N GLY A 297 8.93 -9.32 14.03
CA GLY A 297 9.70 -9.22 12.81
C GLY A 297 8.98 -9.96 11.67
N VAL A 298 9.09 -9.45 10.44
CA VAL A 298 8.49 -10.08 9.26
C VAL A 298 9.53 -10.38 8.20
N SER A 299 9.37 -11.50 7.49
CA SER A 299 10.26 -11.94 6.41
C SER A 299 9.67 -11.60 5.04
N SER A 300 10.43 -10.91 4.21
CA SER A 300 10.08 -10.63 2.80
C SER A 300 10.82 -11.53 1.81
N LYS A 301 11.34 -12.67 2.25
CA LYS A 301 12.16 -13.59 1.42
C LYS A 301 11.43 -14.07 0.17
N ARG A 302 10.11 -14.32 0.24
CA ARG A 302 9.33 -14.76 -0.94
C ARG A 302 9.28 -13.67 -2.01
N LEU A 303 9.09 -12.42 -1.61
CA LEU A 303 9.08 -11.29 -2.55
C LEU A 303 10.48 -11.02 -3.11
N GLN A 304 11.53 -11.11 -2.29
CA GLN A 304 12.92 -10.97 -2.73
C GLN A 304 13.33 -12.07 -3.73
N ALA A 305 12.83 -13.29 -3.56
CA ALA A 305 13.07 -14.39 -4.49
C ALA A 305 12.47 -14.13 -5.89
N LEU A 306 11.47 -13.25 -6.01
CA LEU A 306 10.93 -12.77 -7.28
C LEU A 306 11.75 -11.61 -7.90
N GLY A 307 12.85 -11.20 -7.24
CA GLY A 307 13.72 -10.13 -7.71
C GLY A 307 13.45 -8.75 -7.11
N TRP A 308 12.55 -8.63 -6.12
CA TRP A 308 12.31 -7.37 -5.43
C TRP A 308 13.54 -6.90 -4.66
N LYS A 309 13.81 -5.62 -4.76
CA LYS A 309 14.87 -4.90 -4.04
C LYS A 309 14.28 -3.70 -3.33
N PHE A 310 14.96 -3.24 -2.29
CA PHE A 310 14.52 -2.11 -1.49
C PHE A 310 15.67 -1.15 -1.16
N ARG A 311 15.32 0.08 -0.84
CA ARG A 311 16.23 1.18 -0.50
C ARG A 311 16.78 1.01 0.92
N ALA A 312 17.91 1.64 1.17
CA ALA A 312 18.44 1.80 2.53
C ALA A 312 17.49 2.68 3.37
N ALA A 313 17.45 2.43 4.68
CA ALA A 313 16.63 3.21 5.60
C ALA A 313 17.02 4.70 5.60
N GLU A 314 18.31 5.00 5.46
CA GLU A 314 18.86 6.36 5.38
C GLU A 314 18.30 7.12 4.16
N GLU A 315 18.22 6.49 2.99
CA GLU A 315 17.66 7.10 1.78
C GLU A 315 16.18 7.38 1.98
N THR A 316 15.43 6.37 2.46
CA THR A 316 13.99 6.51 2.73
C THR A 316 13.69 7.65 3.68
N LEU A 317 14.40 7.72 4.82
CA LEU A 317 14.15 8.74 5.84
C LEU A 317 14.59 10.13 5.37
N ARG A 318 15.74 10.24 4.67
CA ARG A 318 16.19 11.51 4.10
C ARG A 318 15.14 12.10 3.17
N ASP A 319 14.75 11.34 2.15
CA ASP A 319 13.80 11.80 1.15
C ASP A 319 12.41 12.08 1.75
N THR A 320 12.02 11.30 2.76
CA THR A 320 10.77 11.53 3.51
C THR A 320 10.79 12.91 4.19
N ILE A 321 11.85 13.20 4.94
CA ILE A 321 11.96 14.45 5.68
C ILE A 321 12.14 15.64 4.75
N ASP A 322 12.91 15.51 3.68
CA ASP A 322 13.05 16.57 2.67
C ASP A 322 11.69 16.91 2.05
N SER A 323 10.88 15.90 1.75
CA SER A 323 9.51 16.10 1.28
C SER A 323 8.62 16.79 2.31
N TYR A 324 8.74 16.45 3.61
CA TYR A 324 7.95 17.08 4.67
C TYR A 324 8.35 18.54 4.90
N LYS A 325 9.66 18.87 4.77
CA LYS A 325 10.15 20.25 4.80
C LYS A 325 9.60 21.04 3.62
N ALA A 326 9.68 20.49 2.41
CA ALA A 326 9.14 21.13 1.20
C ALA A 326 7.62 21.36 1.27
N ALA A 327 6.88 20.49 1.95
CA ALA A 327 5.44 20.62 2.18
C ALA A 327 5.08 21.50 3.39
N GLY A 328 6.06 22.05 4.13
CA GLY A 328 5.83 22.85 5.33
C GLY A 328 5.27 22.08 6.53
N ILE A 329 5.44 20.76 6.55
CA ILE A 329 4.97 19.88 7.63
C ILE A 329 5.97 19.92 8.80
N LEU A 330 7.26 20.00 8.48
CA LEU A 330 8.37 20.14 9.44
C LEU A 330 9.21 21.37 9.07
N ASN A 331 9.63 22.13 10.10
CA ASN A 331 10.42 23.38 9.94
C ASN A 331 11.79 23.28 10.63
#